data_07835623ab61cae09becf9cad8bd2198
#
_entry.id   07835623ab61cae09becf9cad8bd2198
#
_cell.length_a   1.000
_cell.length_b   1.000
_cell.length_c   1.000
_cell.angle_alpha   90.00
_cell.angle_beta   90.00
_cell.angle_gamma   90.00
#
_symmetry.space_group_name_H-M   'P 1'
#
loop_
_entity.id
_entity.type
_entity.pdbx_description
1 polymer ?
#
loop_
_entity_poly.entity_id
_entity_poly.type
_entity_poly.pdbx_seq_one_letter_code
_entity_poly.pdbx_strand_id
1 'polypeptide(L)'
;MKKITTLILLIFTMVSFGQPERGKMREKIKAEKIAFITQQLDLSADEAEKFWPIFNTFEASTEDIKKTYLRPMRQKLRGNTNVSDTEANKLLDNLIIAENKTYEAKVKLVNDLKSAIPAKKIIKLKAVEEAFNRKLLERLKKFREKRNKD
;
A
#
# COMPACT_ATOMS: atom_id res chain seq x y z
N MET A 1 19.52 39.71 -28.47
CA MET A 1 19.68 38.30 -28.08
C MET A 1 19.60 38.04 -26.57
N LYS A 2 19.98 38.99 -25.70
CA LYS A 2 19.92 38.81 -24.21
C LYS A 2 18.50 38.79 -23.62
N LYS A 3 17.48 39.36 -24.26
CA LYS A 3 16.10 39.42 -23.77
C LYS A 3 15.28 38.13 -23.99
N ILE A 4 15.63 37.32 -24.97
CA ILE A 4 14.94 36.05 -25.29
C ILE A 4 15.39 34.95 -24.37
N THR A 5 16.66 34.94 -23.93
CA THR A 5 17.22 33.97 -23.01
C THR A 5 16.59 34.08 -21.62
N THR A 6 16.22 35.31 -21.19
CA THR A 6 15.58 35.54 -19.88
C THR A 6 14.12 35.04 -19.85
N LEU A 7 13.41 35.11 -21.00
CA LEU A 7 12.03 34.64 -21.09
C LEU A 7 11.92 33.11 -21.05
N ILE A 8 12.89 32.41 -21.65
CA ILE A 8 12.93 30.92 -21.62
C ILE A 8 13.22 30.39 -20.21
N LEU A 9 14.03 31.10 -19.44
CA LEU A 9 14.33 30.69 -18.03
C LEU A 9 13.13 30.85 -17.10
N LEU A 10 12.22 31.79 -17.41
CA LEU A 10 11.01 32.04 -16.58
C LEU A 10 9.91 31.01 -16.80
N ILE A 11 9.86 30.35 -17.95
CA ILE A 11 8.85 29.34 -18.29
C ILE A 11 9.16 27.98 -17.63
N PHE A 12 10.43 27.72 -17.26
CA PHE A 12 10.83 26.44 -16.66
C PHE A 12 10.51 26.31 -15.18
N THR A 13 10.09 27.38 -14.49
CA THR A 13 9.81 27.38 -13.04
C THR A 13 8.37 27.04 -12.68
N MET A 14 7.46 26.84 -13.64
CA MET A 14 6.02 26.63 -13.38
C MET A 14 5.54 25.16 -13.40
N VAL A 15 6.44 24.18 -13.54
CA VAL A 15 6.02 22.76 -13.71
C VAL A 15 6.13 21.91 -12.43
N SER A 16 6.46 22.50 -11.27
CA SER A 16 6.73 21.72 -10.05
C SER A 16 5.65 21.73 -8.96
N PHE A 17 4.42 22.17 -9.20
CA PHE A 17 3.41 22.30 -8.14
C PHE A 17 2.23 21.28 -8.17
N GLY A 18 2.33 20.19 -8.94
CA GLY A 18 1.19 19.28 -9.17
C GLY A 18 1.07 18.02 -8.30
N GLN A 19 2.04 17.63 -7.44
CA GLN A 19 1.99 16.34 -6.75
C GLN A 19 2.35 16.27 -5.25
N PRO A 20 2.39 17.32 -4.44
CA PRO A 20 2.84 17.18 -3.04
C PRO A 20 1.80 16.57 -2.09
N GLU A 21 0.51 16.71 -2.32
CA GLU A 21 -0.51 16.32 -1.34
C GLU A 21 -0.74 14.80 -1.23
N ARG A 22 -0.74 14.08 -2.36
CA ARG A 22 -0.94 12.62 -2.34
C ARG A 22 0.24 11.89 -1.71
N GLY A 23 1.46 12.38 -1.93
CA GLY A 23 2.66 11.87 -1.28
C GLY A 23 2.62 12.07 0.22
N LYS A 24 2.37 13.28 0.68
CA LYS A 24 2.24 13.64 2.09
C LYS A 24 1.17 12.82 2.82
N MET A 25 0.02 12.57 2.18
CA MET A 25 -1.03 11.74 2.76
C MET A 25 -0.58 10.28 2.92
N ARG A 26 0.13 9.72 1.96
CA ARG A 26 0.67 8.35 2.05
C ARG A 26 1.68 8.22 3.17
N GLU A 27 2.61 9.16 3.30
CA GLU A 27 3.59 9.18 4.38
C GLU A 27 2.91 9.32 5.75
N LYS A 28 1.89 10.15 5.86
CA LYS A 28 1.09 10.27 7.09
C LYS A 28 0.41 8.96 7.46
N ILE A 29 -0.25 8.29 6.50
CA ILE A 29 -0.90 6.99 6.74
C ILE A 29 0.14 5.94 7.14
N LYS A 30 1.32 5.94 6.51
CA LYS A 30 2.42 5.03 6.86
C LYS A 30 2.92 5.26 8.29
N ALA A 31 3.15 6.51 8.67
CA ALA A 31 3.55 6.85 10.04
C ALA A 31 2.49 6.45 11.07
N GLU A 32 1.20 6.70 10.78
CA GLU A 32 0.09 6.27 11.63
C GLU A 32 0.02 4.74 11.76
N LYS A 33 0.27 4.00 10.66
CA LYS A 33 0.31 2.53 10.68
C LYS A 33 1.44 2.02 11.55
N ILE A 34 2.63 2.62 11.43
CA ILE A 34 3.79 2.28 12.26
C ILE A 34 3.46 2.47 13.75
N ALA A 35 2.99 3.65 14.12
CA ALA A 35 2.63 3.94 15.51
C ALA A 35 1.55 2.96 16.03
N PHE A 36 0.52 2.71 15.24
CA PHE A 36 -0.59 1.84 15.62
C PHE A 36 -0.14 0.39 15.83
N ILE A 37 0.59 -0.20 14.89
CA ILE A 37 1.06 -1.60 14.99
C ILE A 37 2.05 -1.75 16.14
N THR A 38 3.01 -0.83 16.29
CA THR A 38 3.99 -0.85 17.39
C THR A 38 3.29 -0.86 18.74
N GLN A 39 2.28 0.01 18.92
CA GLN A 39 1.50 0.10 20.15
C GLN A 39 0.64 -1.14 20.39
N GLN A 40 -0.10 -1.61 19.39
CA GLN A 40 -1.04 -2.72 19.54
C GLN A 40 -0.35 -4.08 19.77
N LEU A 41 0.84 -4.26 19.20
CA LEU A 41 1.68 -5.43 19.44
C LEU A 41 2.56 -5.27 20.69
N ASP A 42 2.58 -4.10 21.31
CA ASP A 42 3.45 -3.78 22.44
C ASP A 42 4.92 -4.15 22.14
N LEU A 43 5.42 -3.66 20.98
CA LEU A 43 6.79 -3.93 20.58
C LEU A 43 7.75 -3.10 21.42
N SER A 44 8.77 -3.75 22.02
CA SER A 44 9.90 -3.04 22.60
C SER A 44 10.74 -2.35 21.50
N ALA A 45 11.66 -1.47 21.88
CA ALA A 45 12.56 -0.81 20.92
C ALA A 45 13.34 -1.84 20.09
N ASP A 46 13.93 -2.86 20.74
CA ASP A 46 14.72 -3.91 20.10
C ASP A 46 13.86 -4.80 19.19
N GLU A 47 12.62 -5.09 19.59
CA GLU A 47 11.67 -5.83 18.77
C GLU A 47 11.25 -5.01 17.55
N ALA A 48 10.96 -3.72 17.71
CA ALA A 48 10.58 -2.84 16.62
C ALA A 48 11.69 -2.66 15.59
N GLU A 49 12.95 -2.54 16.03
CA GLU A 49 14.12 -2.45 15.15
C GLU A 49 14.22 -3.67 14.22
N LYS A 50 13.95 -4.88 14.73
CA LYS A 50 13.98 -6.12 13.96
C LYS A 50 12.70 -6.34 13.13
N PHE A 51 11.56 -5.97 13.68
CA PHE A 51 10.24 -6.18 13.06
C PHE A 51 10.05 -5.35 11.77
N TRP A 52 10.34 -4.05 11.83
CA TRP A 52 9.98 -3.14 10.74
C TRP A 52 10.67 -3.42 9.42
N PRO A 53 11.96 -3.78 9.33
CA PRO A 53 12.59 -4.17 8.07
C PRO A 53 11.91 -5.39 7.43
N ILE A 54 11.55 -6.40 8.22
CA ILE A 54 10.87 -7.62 7.77
C ILE A 54 9.46 -7.27 7.25
N PHE A 55 8.71 -6.53 8.04
CA PHE A 55 7.34 -6.13 7.70
C PHE A 55 7.28 -5.22 6.48
N ASN A 56 8.18 -4.25 6.35
CA ASN A 56 8.28 -3.38 5.18
C ASN A 56 8.60 -4.17 3.89
N THR A 57 9.46 -5.18 3.97
CA THR A 57 9.75 -6.08 2.84
C THR A 57 8.51 -6.84 2.41
N PHE A 58 7.73 -7.35 3.35
CA PHE A 58 6.45 -8.00 3.07
C PHE A 58 5.44 -7.02 2.43
N GLU A 59 5.31 -5.79 2.94
CA GLU A 59 4.42 -4.78 2.36
C GLU A 59 4.82 -4.42 0.93
N ALA A 60 6.11 -4.23 0.67
CA ALA A 60 6.62 -3.97 -0.67
C ALA A 60 6.31 -5.12 -1.64
N SER A 61 6.55 -6.36 -1.23
CA SER A 61 6.24 -7.56 -2.02
C SER A 61 4.75 -7.68 -2.35
N THR A 62 3.88 -7.49 -1.35
CA THR A 62 2.42 -7.55 -1.56
C THR A 62 1.90 -6.42 -2.43
N GLU A 63 2.47 -5.22 -2.34
CA GLU A 63 2.11 -4.09 -3.20
C GLU A 63 2.56 -4.34 -4.65
N ASP A 64 3.72 -4.93 -4.86
CA ASP A 64 4.20 -5.31 -6.20
C ASP A 64 3.31 -6.39 -6.84
N ILE A 65 2.93 -7.42 -6.09
CA ILE A 65 1.97 -8.44 -6.55
C ILE A 65 0.64 -7.80 -6.97
N LYS A 66 0.09 -6.89 -6.14
CA LYS A 66 -1.14 -6.17 -6.47
C LYS A 66 -0.98 -5.32 -7.73
N LYS A 67 0.13 -4.62 -7.88
CA LYS A 67 0.43 -3.76 -9.03
C LYS A 67 0.55 -4.57 -10.31
N THR A 68 1.26 -5.70 -10.24
CA THR A 68 1.59 -6.52 -11.42
C THR A 68 0.38 -7.34 -11.91
N TYR A 69 -0.38 -7.94 -11.00
CA TYR A 69 -1.42 -8.91 -11.37
C TYR A 69 -2.84 -8.39 -11.14
N LEU A 70 -3.13 -7.76 -10.00
CA LEU A 70 -4.52 -7.44 -9.61
C LEU A 70 -5.01 -6.10 -10.16
N ARG A 71 -4.17 -5.08 -10.26
CA ARG A 71 -4.58 -3.76 -10.79
C ARG A 71 -4.93 -3.82 -12.27
N PRO A 72 -4.13 -4.44 -13.16
CA PRO A 72 -4.49 -4.58 -14.57
C PRO A 72 -5.80 -5.33 -14.76
N MET A 73 -6.02 -6.42 -14.02
CA MET A 73 -7.28 -7.16 -14.01
C MET A 73 -8.48 -6.27 -13.66
N ARG A 74 -8.40 -5.52 -12.57
CA ARG A 74 -9.46 -4.60 -12.15
C ARG A 74 -9.72 -3.49 -13.16
N GLN A 75 -8.68 -2.95 -13.80
CA GLN A 75 -8.83 -1.93 -14.83
C GLN A 75 -9.58 -2.48 -16.04
N LYS A 76 -9.24 -3.68 -16.47
CA LYS A 76 -9.88 -4.34 -17.61
C LYS A 76 -11.37 -4.60 -17.33
N LEU A 77 -11.70 -5.13 -16.17
CA LEU A 77 -13.08 -5.41 -15.77
C LEU A 77 -13.93 -4.15 -15.56
N ARG A 78 -13.32 -2.99 -15.22
CA ARG A 78 -14.04 -1.71 -15.10
C ARG A 78 -14.34 -1.07 -16.46
N GLY A 79 -13.47 -1.27 -17.44
CA GLY A 79 -13.58 -0.64 -18.76
C GLY A 79 -14.43 -1.43 -19.75
N ASN A 80 -14.54 -2.75 -19.57
CA ASN A 80 -15.26 -3.63 -20.48
C ASN A 80 -15.81 -4.85 -19.72
N THR A 81 -17.13 -4.97 -19.68
CA THR A 81 -17.80 -6.15 -19.08
C THR A 81 -17.89 -7.33 -20.05
N ASN A 82 -17.59 -7.11 -21.33
CA ASN A 82 -17.64 -8.15 -22.37
C ASN A 82 -16.23 -8.69 -22.64
N VAL A 83 -15.69 -9.44 -21.69
CA VAL A 83 -14.38 -10.08 -21.77
C VAL A 83 -14.54 -11.42 -22.48
N SER A 84 -13.71 -11.71 -23.49
CA SER A 84 -13.72 -13.03 -24.15
C SER A 84 -13.25 -14.13 -23.21
N ASP A 85 -13.67 -15.40 -23.45
CA ASP A 85 -13.26 -16.55 -22.65
C ASP A 85 -11.72 -16.71 -22.59
N THR A 86 -11.04 -16.44 -23.70
CA THR A 86 -9.57 -16.48 -23.76
C THR A 86 -8.94 -15.44 -22.81
N GLU A 87 -9.49 -14.25 -22.75
CA GLU A 87 -9.02 -13.19 -21.84
C GLU A 87 -9.40 -13.50 -20.40
N ALA A 88 -10.61 -14.02 -20.16
CA ALA A 88 -11.05 -14.44 -18.84
C ALA A 88 -10.11 -15.50 -18.26
N ASN A 89 -9.72 -16.51 -19.04
CA ASN A 89 -8.76 -17.53 -18.62
C ASN A 89 -7.40 -16.91 -18.23
N LYS A 90 -6.86 -15.96 -19.02
CA LYS A 90 -5.62 -15.25 -18.65
C LYS A 90 -5.76 -14.47 -17.35
N LEU A 91 -6.92 -13.87 -17.09
CA LEU A 91 -7.16 -13.15 -15.83
C LEU A 91 -7.25 -14.11 -14.65
N LEU A 92 -7.84 -15.29 -14.83
CA LEU A 92 -7.89 -16.36 -13.82
C LEU A 92 -6.48 -16.88 -13.50
N ASP A 93 -5.65 -17.12 -14.53
CA ASP A 93 -4.26 -17.54 -14.34
C ASP A 93 -3.47 -16.48 -13.52
N ASN A 94 -3.61 -15.21 -13.88
CA ASN A 94 -3.00 -14.11 -13.13
C ASN A 94 -3.49 -14.02 -11.67
N LEU A 95 -4.78 -14.31 -11.43
CA LEU A 95 -5.34 -14.36 -10.09
C LEU A 95 -4.68 -15.48 -9.27
N ILE A 96 -4.58 -16.69 -9.83
CA ILE A 96 -3.94 -17.84 -9.18
C ILE A 96 -2.47 -17.53 -8.86
N ILE A 97 -1.73 -16.94 -9.81
CA ILE A 97 -0.34 -16.52 -9.59
C ILE A 97 -0.26 -15.49 -8.44
N ALA A 98 -1.15 -14.51 -8.42
CA ALA A 98 -1.19 -13.50 -7.37
C ALA A 98 -1.46 -14.10 -5.98
N GLU A 99 -2.40 -15.04 -5.87
CA GLU A 99 -2.73 -15.73 -4.62
C GLU A 99 -1.55 -16.57 -4.12
N ASN A 100 -0.90 -17.35 -4.99
CA ASN A 100 0.27 -18.15 -4.64
C ASN A 100 1.42 -17.28 -4.15
N LYS A 101 1.77 -16.22 -4.88
CA LYS A 101 2.82 -15.28 -4.47
C LYS A 101 2.49 -14.57 -3.14
N THR A 102 1.22 -14.23 -2.93
CA THR A 102 0.76 -13.62 -1.68
C THR A 102 0.89 -14.61 -0.51
N TYR A 103 0.57 -15.88 -0.74
CA TYR A 103 0.75 -16.93 0.26
C TYR A 103 2.23 -17.12 0.61
N GLU A 104 3.10 -17.24 -0.38
CA GLU A 104 4.56 -17.34 -0.19
C GLU A 104 5.12 -16.16 0.60
N ALA A 105 4.71 -14.93 0.26
CA ALA A 105 5.11 -13.74 0.99
C ALA A 105 4.66 -13.77 2.46
N LYS A 106 3.44 -14.27 2.76
CA LYS A 106 2.94 -14.44 4.14
C LYS A 106 3.73 -15.51 4.91
N VAL A 107 4.04 -16.64 4.26
CA VAL A 107 4.84 -17.71 4.87
C VAL A 107 6.23 -17.17 5.22
N LYS A 108 6.85 -16.45 4.28
CA LYS A 108 8.15 -15.82 4.51
C LYS A 108 8.09 -14.81 5.67
N LEU A 109 7.08 -13.92 5.70
CA LEU A 109 6.88 -12.97 6.80
C LEU A 109 6.86 -13.68 8.15
N VAL A 110 6.02 -14.72 8.30
CA VAL A 110 5.89 -15.45 9.56
C VAL A 110 7.21 -16.10 9.97
N ASN A 111 7.92 -16.71 9.02
CA ASN A 111 9.19 -17.36 9.31
C ASN A 111 10.28 -16.36 9.74
N ASP A 112 10.38 -15.23 9.03
CA ASP A 112 11.34 -14.18 9.37
C ASP A 112 11.02 -13.54 10.74
N LEU A 113 9.73 -13.31 11.05
CA LEU A 113 9.30 -12.73 12.32
C LEU A 113 9.53 -13.66 13.53
N LYS A 114 9.56 -14.98 13.35
CA LYS A 114 9.85 -15.92 14.45
C LYS A 114 11.22 -15.69 15.09
N SER A 115 12.18 -15.15 14.34
CA SER A 115 13.51 -14.80 14.85
C SER A 115 13.57 -13.40 15.46
N ALA A 116 12.55 -12.57 15.26
CA ALA A 116 12.54 -11.16 15.61
C ALA A 116 11.69 -10.84 16.85
N ILE A 117 10.52 -11.49 16.98
CA ILE A 117 9.53 -11.20 18.04
C ILE A 117 8.85 -12.46 18.55
N PRO A 118 8.27 -12.44 19.78
CA PRO A 118 7.53 -13.57 20.35
C PRO A 118 6.35 -14.02 19.48
N ALA A 119 6.14 -15.33 19.36
CA ALA A 119 5.09 -15.95 18.54
C ALA A 119 3.67 -15.40 18.85
N LYS A 120 3.37 -15.11 20.12
CA LYS A 120 2.09 -14.51 20.55
C LYS A 120 1.85 -13.12 19.93
N LYS A 121 2.90 -12.33 19.61
CA LYS A 121 2.79 -11.04 18.92
C LYS A 121 2.56 -11.26 17.43
N ILE A 122 3.20 -12.28 16.83
CA ILE A 122 3.01 -12.65 15.42
C ILE A 122 1.56 -13.07 15.15
N ILE A 123 0.97 -13.88 16.01
CA ILE A 123 -0.45 -14.30 15.87
C ILE A 123 -1.40 -13.11 15.91
N LYS A 124 -1.11 -12.09 16.72
CA LYS A 124 -1.94 -10.87 16.82
C LYS A 124 -1.82 -9.96 15.60
N LEU A 125 -0.71 -10.03 14.84
CA LEU A 125 -0.41 -9.11 13.77
C LEU A 125 -1.56 -8.97 12.76
N LYS A 126 -2.15 -10.08 12.30
CA LYS A 126 -3.26 -10.06 11.35
C LYS A 126 -4.46 -9.27 11.88
N ALA A 127 -4.87 -9.52 13.10
CA ALA A 127 -6.00 -8.81 13.73
C ALA A 127 -5.70 -7.30 13.89
N VAL A 128 -4.45 -6.96 14.21
CA VAL A 128 -3.99 -5.56 14.33
C VAL A 128 -4.01 -4.85 12.98
N GLU A 129 -3.54 -5.49 11.91
CA GLU A 129 -3.63 -4.92 10.54
C GLU A 129 -5.08 -4.69 10.10
N GLU A 130 -5.96 -5.66 10.37
CA GLU A 130 -7.39 -5.53 10.05
C GLU A 130 -8.04 -4.40 10.87
N ALA A 131 -7.68 -4.23 12.13
CA ALA A 131 -8.16 -3.12 12.96
C ALA A 131 -7.70 -1.76 12.43
N PHE A 132 -6.44 -1.64 11.99
CA PHE A 132 -5.94 -0.42 11.36
C PHE A 132 -6.70 -0.11 10.06
N ASN A 133 -6.91 -1.10 9.21
CA ASN A 133 -7.63 -0.93 7.95
C ASN A 133 -9.09 -0.50 8.19
N ARG A 134 -9.78 -1.07 9.16
CA ARG A 134 -11.14 -0.63 9.57
C ARG A 134 -11.15 0.84 9.98
N LYS A 135 -10.23 1.23 10.88
CA LYS A 135 -10.08 2.64 11.33
C LYS A 135 -9.86 3.60 10.17
N LEU A 136 -9.02 3.21 9.20
CA LEU A 136 -8.76 4.02 8.01
C LEU A 136 -10.00 4.15 7.12
N LEU A 137 -10.73 3.07 6.89
CA LEU A 137 -11.97 3.07 6.09
C LEU A 137 -13.06 3.93 6.73
N GLU A 138 -13.26 3.83 8.04
CA GLU A 138 -14.22 4.67 8.78
C GLU A 138 -13.88 6.14 8.66
N ARG A 139 -12.60 6.51 8.77
CA ARG A 139 -12.15 7.88 8.58
C ARG A 139 -12.44 8.37 7.15
N LEU A 140 -12.15 7.57 6.14
CA LEU A 140 -12.43 7.91 4.74
C LEU A 140 -13.94 8.07 4.48
N LYS A 141 -14.78 7.24 5.10
CA LYS A 141 -16.23 7.35 5.01
C LYS A 141 -16.73 8.68 5.60
N LYS A 142 -16.29 9.04 6.81
CA LYS A 142 -16.61 10.31 7.45
C LYS A 142 -16.19 11.53 6.60
N PHE A 143 -15.01 11.49 5.96
CA PHE A 143 -14.56 12.54 5.07
C PHE A 143 -15.45 12.69 3.83
N ARG A 144 -15.91 11.59 3.22
CA ARG A 144 -16.82 11.61 2.08
C ARG A 144 -18.19 12.18 2.46
N GLU A 145 -18.72 11.75 3.61
CA GLU A 145 -20.01 12.23 4.12
C GLU A 145 -19.99 13.74 4.40
N LYS A 146 -18.89 14.25 4.96
CA LYS A 146 -18.71 15.68 5.22
C LYS A 146 -18.68 16.49 3.91
N ARG A 147 -17.89 16.04 2.93
CA ARG A 147 -17.77 16.70 1.62
C ARG A 147 -19.08 16.72 0.81
N ASN A 148 -19.98 15.76 1.03
CA ASN A 148 -21.26 15.71 0.34
C ASN A 148 -22.36 16.54 1.02
N LYS A 149 -22.06 17.13 2.19
CA LYS A 149 -22.99 18.00 2.94
C LYS A 149 -22.67 19.49 2.76
N ASP A 150 -21.46 19.79 2.31
CA ASP A 150 -21.00 21.13 1.91
C ASP A 150 -21.22 21.33 0.40
#